data_c286f407382e345049bf6d57d4a938a7
#
_entry.id   c286f407382e345049bf6d57d4a938a7
#
_cell.length_a   1.000
_cell.length_b   1.000
_cell.length_c   1.000
_cell.angle_alpha   90.00
_cell.angle_beta   90.00
_cell.angle_gamma   90.00
#
_symmetry.space_group_name_H-M   'P 1'
#
loop_
_entity.id
_entity.type
_entity.pdbx_description
1 polymer ?
#
loop_
_entity_poly.entity_id
_entity_poly.type
_entity_poly.pdbx_seq_one_letter_code
_entity_poly.pdbx_strand_id
1 'polypeptide(L)'
;MALKEILPGKLGFGAAPLGNMFRDIPEAEALATVEAAWNDGIRYYDNAPFYGAGLAEIRMGEALADKPRGEYVISTKVGRVILDEIEDVSARDLGEKGDVFKYGRPNRVVNDYSEDATLRSIEDSLKRLKTDHIEIAWVHDVAQDFYGDEWLGVFESARKGAFKALDRLRDEGVIKAWGLGVNRVEPIELLLALEGRRPDGFLLAGRYTLLDHDRALQRVMPAVAERGLGIVVGGPYSSGALVGGPNFEYAPATPAILDKVARIKAIADRHGISMKAAGLQFSLANPAVAAVIPGASRPGRIAEDRAALQERVPSGFWRELREAGLVNPAAPLPIAD
;
A
#
# COMPACT_ATOMS: atom_id res chain seq x y z
N MET A 1 5.01 -4.91 -18.93
CA MET A 1 6.22 -5.21 -18.11
C MET A 1 5.72 -5.68 -16.75
N ALA A 2 6.24 -6.79 -16.22
CA ALA A 2 5.77 -7.28 -14.91
C ALA A 2 6.25 -6.34 -13.79
N LEU A 3 5.44 -6.14 -12.73
CA LEU A 3 5.84 -5.28 -11.60
C LEU A 3 7.21 -5.65 -11.02
N LYS A 4 7.56 -6.94 -11.00
CA LYS A 4 8.87 -7.41 -10.51
C LYS A 4 10.06 -6.94 -11.34
N GLU A 5 9.84 -6.54 -12.59
CA GLU A 5 10.88 -6.00 -13.47
C GLU A 5 11.03 -4.48 -13.30
N ILE A 6 9.97 -3.81 -12.83
CA ILE A 6 9.95 -2.36 -12.57
C ILE A 6 10.49 -2.06 -11.18
N LEU A 7 10.11 -2.87 -10.18
CA LEU A 7 10.44 -2.62 -8.78
C LEU A 7 11.90 -2.99 -8.47
N PRO A 8 12.68 -2.09 -7.86
CA PRO A 8 14.10 -2.31 -7.60
C PRO A 8 14.41 -3.26 -6.44
N GLY A 9 13.37 -3.77 -5.77
CA GLY A 9 13.52 -4.70 -4.65
C GLY A 9 12.20 -5.10 -4.02
N LYS A 10 12.26 -5.99 -3.03
CA LYS A 10 11.09 -6.54 -2.34
C LYS A 10 10.59 -5.68 -1.17
N LEU A 11 11.37 -4.71 -0.72
CA LEU A 11 10.99 -3.76 0.33
C LEU A 11 10.90 -2.36 -0.26
N GLY A 12 9.75 -1.74 -0.13
CA GLY A 12 9.52 -0.35 -0.48
C GLY A 12 9.05 0.46 0.74
N PHE A 13 8.77 1.72 0.51
CA PHE A 13 8.33 2.70 1.49
C PHE A 13 6.87 3.09 1.24
N GLY A 14 5.98 2.85 2.22
CA GLY A 14 4.60 3.33 2.19
C GLY A 14 4.52 4.72 2.82
N ALA A 15 4.17 5.74 2.03
CA ALA A 15 4.19 7.14 2.45
C ALA A 15 2.95 7.61 3.22
N ALA A 16 1.94 6.78 3.44
CA ALA A 16 0.74 7.21 4.14
C ALA A 16 1.00 7.90 5.49
N PRO A 17 1.94 7.45 6.36
CA PRO A 17 2.28 8.17 7.59
C PRO A 17 2.80 9.59 7.36
N LEU A 18 3.46 9.87 6.23
CA LEU A 18 3.95 11.22 5.90
C LEU A 18 2.81 12.22 5.62
N GLY A 19 1.60 11.75 5.38
CA GLY A 19 0.38 12.54 5.30
C GLY A 19 -0.22 12.88 6.66
N ASN A 20 0.51 12.66 7.76
CA ASN A 20 0.03 12.80 9.13
C ASN A 20 -1.07 11.79 9.50
N MET A 21 -0.88 10.54 9.08
CA MET A 21 -1.77 9.44 9.44
C MET A 21 -1.71 9.18 10.95
N PHE A 22 -2.87 9.27 11.62
CA PHE A 22 -3.09 9.07 13.06
C PHE A 22 -2.41 10.09 13.98
N ARG A 23 -1.36 10.79 13.55
CA ARG A 23 -0.68 11.81 14.34
C ARG A 23 -0.11 12.91 13.47
N ASP A 24 0.07 14.07 14.07
CA ASP A 24 0.86 15.14 13.46
C ASP A 24 2.36 14.78 13.56
N ILE A 25 3.03 14.72 12.40
CA ILE A 25 4.46 14.43 12.28
C ILE A 25 5.18 15.74 11.97
N PRO A 26 6.14 16.18 12.79
CA PRO A 26 6.95 17.35 12.50
C PRO A 26 7.66 17.21 11.13
N GLU A 27 7.76 18.31 10.40
CA GLU A 27 8.33 18.31 9.05
C GLU A 27 9.74 17.70 9.03
N ALA A 28 10.60 18.13 9.95
CA ALA A 28 11.97 17.60 10.06
C ALA A 28 12.02 16.07 10.29
N GLU A 29 11.06 15.51 11.08
CA GLU A 29 10.97 14.08 11.30
C GLU A 29 10.51 13.34 10.05
N ALA A 30 9.55 13.93 9.32
CA ALA A 30 9.05 13.35 8.07
C ALA A 30 10.16 13.28 7.00
N LEU A 31 10.89 14.37 6.79
CA LEU A 31 12.01 14.41 5.85
C LEU A 31 13.13 13.45 6.27
N ALA A 32 13.51 13.45 7.55
CA ALA A 32 14.51 12.51 8.07
C ALA A 32 14.10 11.04 7.92
N THR A 33 12.79 10.75 7.93
CA THR A 33 12.28 9.38 7.71
C THR A 33 12.51 8.92 6.27
N VAL A 34 12.29 9.77 5.28
CA VAL A 34 12.58 9.46 3.87
C VAL A 34 14.07 9.37 3.61
N GLU A 35 14.85 10.27 4.21
CA GLU A 35 16.33 10.25 4.11
C GLU A 35 16.89 8.94 4.70
N ALA A 36 16.39 8.50 5.85
CA ALA A 36 16.78 7.21 6.43
C ALA A 36 16.42 6.04 5.49
N ALA A 37 15.26 6.08 4.86
CA ALA A 37 14.87 5.05 3.89
C ALA A 37 15.83 5.02 2.68
N TRP A 38 16.20 6.18 2.17
CA TRP A 38 17.20 6.28 1.08
C TRP A 38 18.53 5.69 1.49
N ASN A 39 19.06 6.07 2.66
CA ASN A 39 20.34 5.62 3.19
C ASN A 39 20.34 4.11 3.49
N ASP A 40 19.19 3.56 3.88
CA ASP A 40 18.99 2.12 4.06
C ASP A 40 18.77 1.36 2.75
N GLY A 41 18.88 2.04 1.61
CA GLY A 41 18.83 1.41 0.27
C GLY A 41 17.40 1.18 -0.26
N ILE A 42 16.39 1.79 0.33
CA ILE A 42 15.04 1.79 -0.25
C ILE A 42 15.07 2.60 -1.55
N ARG A 43 14.49 2.02 -2.61
CA ARG A 43 14.42 2.63 -3.94
C ARG A 43 13.04 2.52 -4.57
N TYR A 44 12.04 2.06 -3.83
CA TYR A 44 10.63 2.08 -4.21
C TYR A 44 9.81 2.85 -3.17
N TYR A 45 9.09 3.88 -3.62
CA TYR A 45 8.29 4.77 -2.79
C TYR A 45 6.86 4.82 -3.32
N ASP A 46 5.87 4.44 -2.47
CA ASP A 46 4.45 4.53 -2.81
C ASP A 46 3.80 5.70 -2.09
N ASN A 47 3.07 6.50 -2.84
CA ASN A 47 2.41 7.69 -2.35
C ASN A 47 0.93 7.75 -2.77
N ALA A 48 0.21 8.81 -2.39
CA ALA A 48 -1.12 9.15 -2.90
C ALA A 48 -1.47 10.63 -2.65
N PRO A 49 -2.26 11.26 -3.54
CA PRO A 49 -2.86 12.57 -3.27
C PRO A 49 -3.72 12.58 -1.99
N PHE A 50 -4.43 11.49 -1.71
CA PHE A 50 -5.26 11.34 -0.51
C PHE A 50 -4.47 11.44 0.80
N TYR A 51 -3.20 11.10 0.82
CA TYR A 51 -2.39 11.06 2.04
C TYR A 51 -2.11 12.47 2.56
N GLY A 52 -3.01 12.92 3.46
CA GLY A 52 -2.95 14.26 4.03
C GLY A 52 -3.21 15.37 3.03
N ALA A 53 -4.09 15.16 2.05
CA ALA A 53 -4.38 16.10 0.96
C ALA A 53 -3.10 16.57 0.24
N GLY A 54 -2.26 15.60 -0.17
CA GLY A 54 -1.00 15.83 -0.89
C GLY A 54 0.22 16.11 -0.01
N LEU A 55 0.06 16.17 1.32
CA LEU A 55 1.17 16.44 2.24
C LEU A 55 2.29 15.39 2.09
N ALA A 56 1.92 14.11 1.98
CA ALA A 56 2.90 13.04 1.81
C ALA A 56 3.70 13.17 0.52
N GLU A 57 3.05 13.54 -0.60
CA GLU A 57 3.74 13.78 -1.87
C GLU A 57 4.68 14.99 -1.80
N ILE A 58 4.28 16.08 -1.16
CA ILE A 58 5.12 17.28 -0.96
C ILE A 58 6.37 16.91 -0.17
N ARG A 59 6.23 16.22 0.97
CA ARG A 59 7.34 15.78 1.83
C ARG A 59 8.27 14.80 1.12
N MET A 60 7.72 13.87 0.36
CA MET A 60 8.51 12.95 -0.45
C MET A 60 9.30 13.68 -1.53
N GLY A 61 8.65 14.61 -2.26
CA GLY A 61 9.30 15.43 -3.28
C GLY A 61 10.42 16.29 -2.71
N GLU A 62 10.25 16.85 -1.50
CA GLU A 62 11.28 17.62 -0.81
C GLU A 62 12.49 16.76 -0.44
N ALA A 63 12.24 15.61 0.18
CA ALA A 63 13.29 14.73 0.67
C ALA A 63 14.06 14.02 -0.45
N LEU A 64 13.45 13.82 -1.63
CA LEU A 64 14.08 13.16 -2.77
C LEU A 64 14.61 14.13 -3.81
N ALA A 65 14.45 15.46 -3.63
CA ALA A 65 14.80 16.47 -4.63
C ALA A 65 16.26 16.39 -5.11
N ASP A 66 17.20 16.07 -4.21
CA ASP A 66 18.62 15.98 -4.49
C ASP A 66 19.09 14.55 -4.85
N LYS A 67 18.17 13.58 -4.92
CA LYS A 67 18.51 12.18 -5.23
C LYS A 67 18.50 11.94 -6.75
N PRO A 68 19.40 11.12 -7.28
CA PRO A 68 19.38 10.78 -8.70
C PRO A 68 18.05 10.13 -9.10
N ARG A 69 17.26 10.81 -9.94
CA ARG A 69 15.88 10.37 -10.27
C ARG A 69 15.84 8.97 -10.90
N GLY A 70 16.84 8.61 -11.68
CA GLY A 70 16.92 7.28 -12.32
C GLY A 70 17.22 6.11 -11.38
N GLU A 71 17.51 6.36 -10.10
CA GLU A 71 17.86 5.32 -9.14
C GLU A 71 16.66 4.81 -8.33
N TYR A 72 15.48 5.42 -8.44
CA TYR A 72 14.31 5.03 -7.66
C TYR A 72 13.04 5.04 -8.47
N VAL A 73 12.06 4.30 -7.99
CA VAL A 73 10.72 4.14 -8.54
C VAL A 73 9.72 4.83 -7.64
N ILE A 74 8.84 5.63 -8.22
CA ILE A 74 7.69 6.23 -7.54
C ILE A 74 6.41 5.62 -8.09
N SER A 75 5.52 5.22 -7.18
CA SER A 75 4.11 5.04 -7.48
C SER A 75 3.27 6.10 -6.76
N THR A 76 2.22 6.57 -7.42
CA THR A 76 1.17 7.38 -6.79
C THR A 76 -0.20 6.92 -7.26
N LYS A 77 -1.26 7.63 -6.86
CA LYS A 77 -2.63 7.17 -7.09
C LYS A 77 -3.47 8.25 -7.76
N VAL A 78 -4.55 7.82 -8.42
CA VAL A 78 -5.53 8.70 -9.10
C VAL A 78 -6.94 8.40 -8.59
N GLY A 79 -7.89 9.32 -8.85
CA GLY A 79 -9.27 9.19 -8.40
C GLY A 79 -9.61 10.03 -7.17
N ARG A 80 -8.61 10.60 -6.52
CA ARG A 80 -8.73 11.59 -5.44
C ARG A 80 -8.09 12.88 -5.90
N VAL A 81 -8.88 13.90 -6.24
CA VAL A 81 -8.42 15.19 -6.74
C VAL A 81 -8.38 16.20 -5.59
N ILE A 82 -7.26 16.89 -5.47
CA ILE A 82 -7.08 17.95 -4.46
C ILE A 82 -7.44 19.28 -5.11
N LEU A 83 -8.34 20.01 -4.49
CA LEU A 83 -8.74 21.34 -4.93
C LEU A 83 -7.95 22.43 -4.17
N ASP A 84 -7.87 23.62 -4.76
CA ASP A 84 -7.29 24.80 -4.07
C ASP A 84 -8.20 25.34 -2.96
N GLU A 85 -9.47 24.93 -2.97
CA GLU A 85 -10.46 25.28 -1.96
C GLU A 85 -10.02 24.75 -0.59
N ILE A 86 -10.03 25.66 0.40
CA ILE A 86 -9.72 25.35 1.80
C ILE A 86 -11.04 25.08 2.53
N GLU A 87 -11.09 23.99 3.27
CA GLU A 87 -12.23 23.61 4.09
C GLU A 87 -11.87 23.54 5.57
N ASP A 88 -12.88 23.64 6.43
CA ASP A 88 -12.72 23.39 7.84
C ASP A 88 -12.49 21.88 8.06
N VAL A 89 -11.26 21.50 8.36
CA VAL A 89 -10.88 20.09 8.58
C VAL A 89 -11.57 19.46 9.78
N SER A 90 -12.06 20.28 10.74
CA SER A 90 -12.81 19.78 11.90
C SER A 90 -14.22 19.31 11.55
N ALA A 91 -14.76 19.81 10.43
CA ALA A 91 -16.07 19.43 9.91
C ALA A 91 -15.98 18.42 8.75
N ARG A 92 -14.77 17.98 8.41
CA ARG A 92 -14.55 17.07 7.28
C ARG A 92 -15.14 15.69 7.58
N ASP A 93 -16.23 15.37 6.89
CA ASP A 93 -16.75 14.00 6.84
C ASP A 93 -15.95 13.22 5.77
N LEU A 94 -14.99 12.45 6.23
CA LEU A 94 -14.21 11.56 5.37
C LEU A 94 -14.72 10.10 5.46
N GLY A 95 -15.95 9.90 5.95
CA GLY A 95 -16.53 8.60 6.26
C GLY A 95 -15.87 7.94 7.48
N GLU A 96 -16.17 6.67 7.74
CA GLU A 96 -15.64 5.93 8.90
C GLU A 96 -14.10 5.91 9.01
N LYS A 97 -13.39 6.18 7.91
CA LYS A 97 -11.92 6.21 7.84
C LYS A 97 -11.33 7.62 7.77
N GLY A 98 -12.16 8.65 7.90
CA GLY A 98 -11.77 10.02 7.61
C GLY A 98 -10.83 10.67 8.61
N ASP A 99 -10.97 10.34 9.87
CA ASP A 99 -10.08 10.82 10.94
C ASP A 99 -8.63 10.38 10.79
N VAL A 100 -8.36 9.44 9.88
CA VAL A 100 -7.02 8.90 9.63
C VAL A 100 -6.04 9.99 9.24
N PHE A 101 -6.46 11.01 8.46
CA PHE A 101 -5.62 12.12 7.99
C PHE A 101 -6.08 13.49 8.49
N LYS A 102 -6.69 13.59 9.67
CA LYS A 102 -7.20 14.85 10.21
C LYS A 102 -6.14 15.95 10.40
N TYR A 103 -4.88 15.57 10.51
CA TYR A 103 -3.75 16.51 10.59
C TYR A 103 -3.10 16.79 9.22
N GLY A 104 -3.75 16.40 8.12
CA GLY A 104 -3.34 16.72 6.76
C GLY A 104 -3.55 18.20 6.41
N ARG A 105 -3.28 18.56 5.15
CA ARG A 105 -3.55 19.89 4.65
C ARG A 105 -5.07 20.17 4.60
N PRO A 106 -5.49 21.43 4.76
CA PRO A 106 -6.91 21.80 4.78
C PRO A 106 -7.56 21.85 3.38
N ASN A 107 -6.85 21.41 2.35
CA ASN A 107 -7.38 21.40 0.99
C ASN A 107 -8.52 20.38 0.85
N ARG A 108 -9.60 20.79 0.19
CA ARG A 108 -10.69 19.89 -0.15
C ARG A 108 -10.24 18.80 -1.11
N VAL A 109 -10.64 17.56 -0.81
CA VAL A 109 -10.38 16.39 -1.66
C VAL A 109 -11.72 15.88 -2.20
N VAL A 110 -11.81 15.70 -3.51
CA VAL A 110 -13.00 15.16 -4.18
C VAL A 110 -12.68 13.86 -4.91
N ASN A 111 -13.69 13.01 -5.05
CA ASN A 111 -13.59 11.78 -5.81
C ASN A 111 -13.94 12.05 -7.27
N ASP A 112 -13.00 11.88 -8.18
CA ASP A 112 -13.24 12.01 -9.62
C ASP A 112 -12.33 11.05 -10.39
N TYR A 113 -12.96 10.05 -11.00
CA TYR A 113 -12.29 9.01 -11.79
C TYR A 113 -12.44 9.24 -13.31
N SER A 114 -12.83 10.44 -13.73
CA SER A 114 -12.87 10.80 -15.16
C SER A 114 -11.47 10.78 -15.78
N GLU A 115 -11.41 10.71 -17.11
CA GLU A 115 -10.14 10.77 -17.85
C GLU A 115 -9.40 12.07 -17.59
N ASP A 116 -10.10 13.22 -17.68
CA ASP A 116 -9.52 14.55 -17.46
C ASP A 116 -9.00 14.73 -16.02
N ALA A 117 -9.76 14.29 -15.02
CA ALA A 117 -9.35 14.34 -13.63
C ALA A 117 -8.13 13.46 -13.35
N THR A 118 -8.06 12.30 -14.00
CA THR A 118 -6.92 11.38 -13.89
C THR A 118 -5.64 12.02 -14.43
N LEU A 119 -5.69 12.62 -15.62
CA LEU A 119 -4.54 13.30 -16.21
C LEU A 119 -4.07 14.47 -15.35
N ARG A 120 -5.00 15.33 -14.93
CA ARG A 120 -4.71 16.47 -14.04
C ARG A 120 -4.14 16.01 -12.70
N SER A 121 -4.68 14.92 -12.11
CA SER A 121 -4.17 14.37 -10.85
C SER A 121 -2.70 13.93 -10.97
N ILE A 122 -2.31 13.33 -12.10
CA ILE A 122 -0.92 12.95 -12.36
C ILE A 122 -0.04 14.19 -12.47
N GLU A 123 -0.43 15.19 -13.27
CA GLU A 123 0.32 16.45 -13.42
C GLU A 123 0.53 17.15 -12.07
N ASP A 124 -0.50 17.19 -11.24
CA ASP A 124 -0.42 17.81 -9.91
C ASP A 124 0.41 16.98 -8.93
N SER A 125 0.39 15.65 -9.04
CA SER A 125 1.30 14.79 -8.28
C SER A 125 2.76 14.99 -8.69
N LEU A 126 3.06 15.14 -9.98
CA LEU A 126 4.41 15.45 -10.46
C LEU A 126 4.94 16.77 -9.85
N LYS A 127 4.09 17.81 -9.78
CA LYS A 127 4.45 19.10 -9.15
C LYS A 127 4.75 18.91 -7.65
N ARG A 128 3.89 18.19 -6.91
CA ARG A 128 4.08 17.94 -5.47
C ARG A 128 5.31 17.07 -5.19
N LEU A 129 5.53 16.04 -6.01
CA LEU A 129 6.68 15.14 -5.93
C LEU A 129 7.99 15.75 -6.48
N LYS A 130 7.93 16.96 -7.06
CA LYS A 130 9.09 17.66 -7.67
C LYS A 130 9.84 16.78 -8.68
N THR A 131 9.12 16.05 -9.52
CA THR A 131 9.67 15.12 -10.51
C THR A 131 8.95 15.29 -11.86
N ASP A 132 9.62 14.90 -12.92
CA ASP A 132 9.09 14.94 -14.28
C ASP A 132 8.38 13.65 -14.71
N HIS A 133 8.51 12.56 -13.93
CA HIS A 133 7.83 11.30 -14.22
C HIS A 133 7.54 10.47 -12.95
N ILE A 134 6.58 9.56 -13.09
CA ILE A 134 6.28 8.46 -12.16
C ILE A 134 6.28 7.16 -12.94
N GLU A 135 6.62 6.07 -12.28
CA GLU A 135 6.66 4.76 -12.94
C GLU A 135 5.32 4.03 -12.87
N ILE A 136 4.59 4.17 -11.77
CA ILE A 136 3.37 3.38 -11.55
C ILE A 136 2.23 4.29 -11.07
N ALA A 137 1.05 4.13 -11.67
CA ALA A 137 -0.17 4.82 -11.24
C ALA A 137 -1.23 3.81 -10.79
N TRP A 138 -1.75 3.98 -9.57
CA TRP A 138 -2.82 3.15 -9.04
C TRP A 138 -4.17 3.88 -9.06
N VAL A 139 -5.24 3.22 -9.49
CA VAL A 139 -6.61 3.72 -9.28
C VAL A 139 -7.01 3.44 -7.84
N HIS A 140 -7.29 4.51 -7.08
CA HIS A 140 -7.41 4.45 -5.63
C HIS A 140 -8.82 4.11 -5.18
N ASP A 141 -8.95 3.11 -4.32
CA ASP A 141 -10.12 2.82 -3.48
C ASP A 141 -11.47 2.72 -4.20
N VAL A 142 -11.53 2.13 -5.39
CA VAL A 142 -12.80 1.84 -6.09
C VAL A 142 -13.50 0.62 -5.49
N ALA A 143 -13.84 0.70 -4.20
CA ALA A 143 -14.27 -0.45 -3.40
C ALA A 143 -15.37 -0.10 -2.38
N GLN A 144 -16.06 -1.13 -1.92
CA GLN A 144 -17.20 -1.02 -1.02
C GLN A 144 -16.88 -0.33 0.32
N ASP A 145 -15.65 -0.49 0.83
CA ASP A 145 -15.24 0.13 2.09
C ASP A 145 -15.13 1.66 2.05
N PHE A 146 -15.22 2.28 0.86
CA PHE A 146 -15.28 3.74 0.67
C PHE A 146 -16.62 4.21 0.10
N TYR A 147 -17.34 3.36 -0.63
CA TYR A 147 -18.53 3.79 -1.38
C TYR A 147 -19.78 2.96 -1.04
N GLY A 148 -19.73 2.08 -0.03
CA GLY A 148 -20.87 1.24 0.31
C GLY A 148 -21.40 0.50 -0.92
N ASP A 149 -22.72 0.50 -1.10
CA ASP A 149 -23.38 -0.20 -2.22
C ASP A 149 -23.19 0.50 -3.58
N GLU A 150 -22.75 1.76 -3.58
CA GLU A 150 -22.50 2.53 -4.81
C GLU A 150 -21.16 2.17 -5.49
N TRP A 151 -20.31 1.37 -4.86
CA TRP A 151 -18.95 1.09 -5.34
C TRP A 151 -18.89 0.54 -6.77
N LEU A 152 -19.89 -0.24 -7.21
CA LEU A 152 -19.94 -0.75 -8.59
C LEU A 152 -20.12 0.38 -9.60
N GLY A 153 -20.92 1.40 -9.28
CA GLY A 153 -21.10 2.59 -10.12
C GLY A 153 -19.80 3.41 -10.19
N VAL A 154 -19.09 3.53 -9.06
CA VAL A 154 -17.78 4.20 -9.00
C VAL A 154 -16.72 3.42 -9.80
N PHE A 155 -16.69 2.09 -9.66
CA PHE A 155 -15.80 1.23 -10.45
C PHE A 155 -16.07 1.37 -11.96
N GLU A 156 -17.35 1.40 -12.37
CA GLU A 156 -17.72 1.60 -13.79
C GLU A 156 -17.31 3.01 -14.29
N SER A 157 -17.41 4.04 -13.45
CA SER A 157 -16.91 5.38 -13.78
C SER A 157 -15.39 5.37 -13.96
N ALA A 158 -14.65 4.71 -13.06
CA ALA A 158 -13.21 4.52 -13.18
C ALA A 158 -12.84 3.72 -14.45
N ARG A 159 -13.63 2.68 -14.80
CA ARG A 159 -13.43 1.87 -15.99
C ARG A 159 -13.54 2.69 -17.28
N LYS A 160 -14.49 3.63 -17.33
CA LYS A 160 -14.72 4.51 -18.49
C LYS A 160 -13.72 5.67 -18.57
N GLY A 161 -13.20 6.12 -17.44
CA GLY A 161 -12.28 7.26 -17.32
C GLY A 161 -10.84 6.83 -16.99
N ALA A 162 -10.54 6.66 -15.70
CA ALA A 162 -9.18 6.45 -15.20
C ALA A 162 -8.46 5.25 -15.84
N PHE A 163 -9.12 4.08 -16.00
CA PHE A 163 -8.47 2.92 -16.61
C PHE A 163 -8.07 3.20 -18.06
N LYS A 164 -8.96 3.90 -18.80
CA LYS A 164 -8.69 4.26 -20.20
C LYS A 164 -7.53 5.26 -20.30
N ALA A 165 -7.48 6.25 -19.43
CA ALA A 165 -6.40 7.23 -19.37
C ALA A 165 -5.06 6.54 -19.07
N LEU A 166 -5.03 5.66 -18.06
CA LEU A 166 -3.81 4.97 -17.65
C LEU A 166 -3.33 3.93 -18.68
N ASP A 167 -4.23 3.21 -19.35
CA ASP A 167 -3.88 2.36 -20.50
C ASP A 167 -3.15 3.19 -21.55
N ARG A 168 -3.70 4.36 -21.92
CA ARG A 168 -3.09 5.25 -22.92
C ARG A 168 -1.72 5.75 -22.45
N LEU A 169 -1.59 6.26 -21.24
CA LEU A 169 -0.32 6.76 -20.71
C LEU A 169 0.77 5.68 -20.66
N ARG A 170 0.39 4.44 -20.34
CA ARG A 170 1.32 3.31 -20.39
C ARG A 170 1.73 2.99 -21.83
N ASP A 171 0.79 2.93 -22.76
CA ASP A 171 1.05 2.61 -24.17
C ASP A 171 1.89 3.71 -24.84
N GLU A 172 1.76 4.97 -24.41
CA GLU A 172 2.59 6.11 -24.82
C GLU A 172 3.96 6.16 -24.08
N GLY A 173 4.19 5.27 -23.09
CA GLY A 173 5.43 5.20 -22.33
C GLY A 173 5.60 6.31 -21.29
N VAL A 174 4.55 7.04 -20.95
CA VAL A 174 4.54 8.09 -19.91
C VAL A 174 4.62 7.48 -18.51
N ILE A 175 3.95 6.34 -18.32
CA ILE A 175 4.11 5.49 -17.11
C ILE A 175 4.53 4.08 -17.56
N LYS A 176 5.10 3.30 -16.64
CA LYS A 176 5.53 1.92 -16.92
C LYS A 176 4.44 0.89 -16.61
N ALA A 177 3.58 1.19 -15.61
CA ALA A 177 2.56 0.27 -15.15
C ALA A 177 1.36 1.01 -14.52
N TRP A 178 0.21 0.33 -14.54
CA TRP A 178 -0.97 0.75 -13.80
C TRP A 178 -1.76 -0.44 -13.23
N GLY A 179 -2.65 -0.16 -12.28
CA GLY A 179 -3.59 -1.11 -11.71
C GLY A 179 -4.45 -0.48 -10.64
N LEU A 180 -5.00 -1.30 -9.72
CA LEU A 180 -5.78 -0.80 -8.59
C LEU A 180 -4.94 -0.73 -7.33
N GLY A 181 -5.14 0.32 -6.53
CA GLY A 181 -4.65 0.44 -5.16
C GLY A 181 -5.84 0.41 -4.20
N VAL A 182 -6.11 -0.74 -3.58
CA VAL A 182 -7.36 -1.00 -2.84
C VAL A 182 -7.11 -1.79 -1.54
N ASN A 183 -8.08 -1.71 -0.62
CA ASN A 183 -8.11 -2.48 0.62
C ASN A 183 -9.09 -3.68 0.55
N ARG A 184 -9.58 -4.01 -0.63
CA ARG A 184 -10.53 -5.11 -0.86
C ARG A 184 -10.12 -5.94 -2.06
N VAL A 185 -10.47 -7.22 -2.04
CA VAL A 185 -10.14 -8.16 -3.13
C VAL A 185 -11.12 -8.06 -4.30
N GLU A 186 -12.36 -7.71 -4.03
CA GLU A 186 -13.47 -7.72 -4.98
C GLU A 186 -13.25 -6.82 -6.21
N PRO A 187 -12.72 -5.58 -6.10
CA PRO A 187 -12.40 -4.78 -7.27
C PRO A 187 -11.31 -5.40 -8.16
N ILE A 188 -10.34 -6.08 -7.56
CA ILE A 188 -9.29 -6.78 -8.31
C ILE A 188 -9.90 -7.97 -9.06
N GLU A 189 -10.72 -8.79 -8.39
CA GLU A 189 -11.41 -9.91 -9.02
C GLU A 189 -12.29 -9.45 -10.19
N LEU A 190 -13.02 -8.34 -10.00
CA LEU A 190 -13.84 -7.75 -11.04
C LEU A 190 -13.01 -7.29 -12.23
N LEU A 191 -11.90 -6.55 -11.99
CA LEU A 191 -11.03 -6.09 -13.07
C LEU A 191 -10.39 -7.25 -13.84
N LEU A 192 -9.97 -8.31 -13.14
CA LEU A 192 -9.39 -9.50 -13.77
C LEU A 192 -10.40 -10.29 -14.60
N ALA A 193 -11.70 -10.16 -14.33
CA ALA A 193 -12.79 -10.78 -15.10
C ALA A 193 -13.19 -9.97 -16.35
N LEU A 194 -12.78 -8.69 -16.45
CA LEU A 194 -13.11 -7.86 -17.59
C LEU A 194 -12.22 -8.17 -18.80
N GLU A 195 -12.84 -8.30 -19.97
CA GLU A 195 -12.12 -8.45 -21.22
C GLU A 195 -11.49 -7.12 -21.68
N GLY A 196 -10.33 -7.21 -22.35
CA GLY A 196 -9.69 -6.08 -23.03
C GLY A 196 -8.93 -5.11 -22.12
N ARG A 197 -9.01 -5.20 -20.80
CA ARG A 197 -8.23 -4.39 -19.85
C ARG A 197 -7.05 -5.19 -19.30
N ARG A 198 -5.89 -4.55 -19.30
CA ARG A 198 -4.64 -5.24 -18.93
C ARG A 198 -3.88 -4.43 -17.87
N PRO A 199 -4.29 -4.48 -16.60
CA PRO A 199 -3.47 -3.95 -15.52
C PRO A 199 -2.13 -4.70 -15.47
N ASP A 200 -1.10 -4.03 -14.99
CA ASP A 200 0.26 -4.62 -14.86
C ASP A 200 0.46 -5.23 -13.47
N GLY A 201 -0.40 -4.91 -12.52
CA GLY A 201 -0.43 -5.45 -11.16
C GLY A 201 -1.37 -4.70 -10.25
N PHE A 202 -1.22 -4.91 -8.94
CA PHE A 202 -2.11 -4.32 -7.95
C PHE A 202 -1.35 -3.95 -6.68
N LEU A 203 -1.82 -2.91 -6.01
CA LEU A 203 -1.49 -2.63 -4.62
C LEU A 203 -2.68 -3.07 -3.76
N LEU A 204 -2.47 -4.09 -2.95
CA LEU A 204 -3.47 -4.66 -2.05
C LEU A 204 -3.06 -4.42 -0.60
N ALA A 205 -3.78 -3.54 0.09
CA ALA A 205 -3.46 -3.16 1.44
C ALA A 205 -4.23 -3.99 2.48
N GLY A 206 -3.51 -4.56 3.44
CA GLY A 206 -4.07 -5.25 4.60
C GLY A 206 -4.76 -6.59 4.34
N ARG A 207 -4.80 -7.10 3.10
CA ARG A 207 -5.56 -8.31 2.72
C ARG A 207 -4.69 -9.50 2.32
N TYR A 208 -3.37 -9.34 2.31
CA TYR A 208 -2.43 -10.45 2.25
C TYR A 208 -1.35 -10.27 3.32
N THR A 209 -1.78 -10.37 4.56
CA THR A 209 -0.96 -10.22 5.76
C THR A 209 -1.10 -11.47 6.64
N LEU A 210 -0.24 -11.60 7.64
CA LEU A 210 -0.32 -12.71 8.60
C LEU A 210 -1.66 -12.73 9.36
N LEU A 211 -2.32 -11.57 9.55
CA LEU A 211 -3.62 -11.48 10.22
C LEU A 211 -4.82 -11.70 9.28
N ASP A 212 -4.70 -11.31 8.02
CA ASP A 212 -5.79 -11.44 7.04
C ASP A 212 -5.22 -11.80 5.66
N HIS A 213 -5.52 -13.00 5.16
CA HIS A 213 -5.03 -13.50 3.87
C HIS A 213 -5.98 -14.50 3.18
N ASP A 214 -6.98 -15.01 3.87
CA ASP A 214 -7.82 -16.09 3.37
C ASP A 214 -8.54 -15.73 2.07
N ARG A 215 -9.20 -14.57 2.00
CA ARG A 215 -9.95 -14.15 0.82
C ARG A 215 -9.04 -13.90 -0.38
N ALA A 216 -7.93 -13.19 -0.18
CA ALA A 216 -6.97 -12.93 -1.24
C ALA A 216 -6.38 -14.23 -1.78
N LEU A 217 -6.05 -15.17 -0.87
CA LEU A 217 -5.46 -16.47 -1.21
C LEU A 217 -6.38 -17.34 -2.08
N GLN A 218 -7.70 -17.23 -1.92
CA GLN A 218 -8.66 -18.07 -2.64
C GLN A 218 -8.71 -17.79 -4.14
N ARG A 219 -8.60 -16.52 -4.57
CA ARG A 219 -8.81 -16.13 -5.98
C ARG A 219 -7.78 -15.15 -6.50
N VAL A 220 -7.53 -14.04 -5.77
CA VAL A 220 -6.68 -12.96 -6.28
C VAL A 220 -5.25 -13.44 -6.48
N MET A 221 -4.64 -14.06 -5.45
CA MET A 221 -3.24 -14.47 -5.51
C MET A 221 -2.97 -15.49 -6.63
N PRO A 222 -3.78 -16.58 -6.78
CA PRO A 222 -3.64 -17.50 -7.89
C PRO A 222 -3.84 -16.84 -9.25
N ALA A 223 -4.89 -16.02 -9.41
CA ALA A 223 -5.22 -15.38 -10.68
C ALA A 223 -4.16 -14.36 -11.13
N VAL A 224 -3.54 -13.66 -10.19
CA VAL A 224 -2.43 -12.73 -10.44
C VAL A 224 -1.17 -13.50 -10.84
N ALA A 225 -0.84 -14.58 -10.14
CA ALA A 225 0.31 -15.42 -10.46
C ALA A 225 0.18 -16.06 -11.84
N GLU A 226 -0.99 -16.63 -12.17
CA GLU A 226 -1.28 -17.25 -13.46
C GLU A 226 -1.10 -16.29 -14.64
N ARG A 227 -1.44 -15.01 -14.45
CA ARG A 227 -1.30 -13.97 -15.47
C ARG A 227 0.08 -13.31 -15.51
N GLY A 228 1.01 -13.73 -14.67
CA GLY A 228 2.34 -13.12 -14.57
C GLY A 228 2.32 -11.68 -14.02
N LEU A 229 1.23 -11.28 -13.36
CA LEU A 229 1.09 -9.99 -12.71
C LEU A 229 1.75 -10.00 -11.32
N GLY A 230 1.80 -8.85 -10.63
CA GLY A 230 2.37 -8.75 -9.29
C GLY A 230 1.45 -8.03 -8.31
N ILE A 231 1.60 -8.38 -7.03
CA ILE A 231 0.97 -7.66 -5.90
C ILE A 231 2.03 -6.88 -5.13
N VAL A 232 1.78 -5.60 -4.91
CA VAL A 232 2.44 -4.83 -3.85
C VAL A 232 1.55 -4.91 -2.62
N VAL A 233 2.07 -5.45 -1.52
CA VAL A 233 1.33 -5.55 -0.25
C VAL A 233 1.55 -4.28 0.56
N GLY A 234 0.49 -3.47 0.68
CA GLY A 234 0.43 -2.33 1.60
C GLY A 234 0.05 -2.77 3.02
N GLY A 235 0.51 -2.03 4.03
CA GLY A 235 0.14 -2.29 5.42
C GLY A 235 0.41 -3.71 5.92
N PRO A 236 1.60 -4.30 5.72
CA PRO A 236 1.88 -5.70 6.06
C PRO A 236 1.74 -6.01 7.56
N TYR A 237 1.68 -4.97 8.39
CA TYR A 237 1.45 -5.07 9.85
C TYR A 237 -0.01 -4.82 10.24
N SER A 238 -0.94 -4.79 9.26
CA SER A 238 -2.39 -4.61 9.49
C SER A 238 -2.69 -3.39 10.37
N SER A 239 -2.36 -2.18 9.88
CA SER A 239 -2.48 -0.89 10.59
C SER A 239 -1.73 -0.85 11.94
N GLY A 240 -0.74 -1.72 12.13
CA GLY A 240 0.08 -1.81 13.32
C GLY A 240 -0.34 -2.87 14.33
N ALA A 241 -1.53 -3.47 14.22
CA ALA A 241 -2.01 -4.48 15.16
C ALA A 241 -1.03 -5.63 15.36
N LEU A 242 -0.44 -6.15 14.29
CA LEU A 242 0.50 -7.26 14.35
C LEU A 242 1.73 -6.97 15.23
N VAL A 243 2.16 -5.72 15.28
CA VAL A 243 3.36 -5.29 16.01
C VAL A 243 3.04 -4.53 17.32
N GLY A 244 1.86 -4.76 17.87
CA GLY A 244 1.42 -4.22 19.16
C GLY A 244 0.77 -2.85 19.11
N GLY A 245 0.45 -2.34 17.92
CA GLY A 245 -0.36 -1.13 17.76
C GLY A 245 -1.85 -1.38 18.04
N PRO A 246 -2.64 -0.32 18.29
CA PRO A 246 -4.03 -0.45 18.67
C PRO A 246 -5.00 -0.66 17.49
N ASN A 247 -4.55 -0.40 16.25
CA ASN A 247 -5.44 -0.33 15.10
C ASN A 247 -5.31 -1.54 14.18
N PHE A 248 -6.47 -2.00 13.68
CA PHE A 248 -6.63 -2.95 12.59
C PHE A 248 -7.58 -2.33 11.56
N GLU A 249 -7.25 -2.38 10.27
CA GLU A 249 -8.05 -1.77 9.19
C GLU A 249 -8.41 -0.29 9.44
N TYR A 250 -7.45 0.47 9.97
CA TYR A 250 -7.56 1.90 10.30
C TYR A 250 -8.52 2.23 11.45
N ALA A 251 -9.09 1.23 12.12
CA ALA A 251 -9.97 1.36 13.28
C ALA A 251 -9.39 0.61 14.49
N PRO A 252 -9.91 0.80 15.72
CA PRO A 252 -9.49 0.02 16.87
C PRO A 252 -9.63 -1.49 16.63
N ALA A 253 -8.60 -2.26 16.97
CA ALA A 253 -8.59 -3.70 16.78
C ALA A 253 -9.65 -4.39 17.66
N THR A 254 -10.41 -5.32 17.07
CA THR A 254 -11.40 -6.11 17.81
C THR A 254 -10.76 -7.11 18.76
N PRO A 255 -11.47 -7.58 19.80
CA PRO A 255 -10.95 -8.62 20.71
C PRO A 255 -10.48 -9.89 19.98
N ALA A 256 -11.15 -10.30 18.91
CA ALA A 256 -10.77 -11.47 18.12
C ALA A 256 -9.42 -11.27 17.40
N ILE A 257 -9.16 -10.06 16.89
CA ILE A 257 -7.86 -9.71 16.27
C ILE A 257 -6.77 -9.68 17.34
N LEU A 258 -7.03 -9.07 18.50
CA LEU A 258 -6.08 -9.02 19.61
C LEU A 258 -5.72 -10.42 20.12
N ASP A 259 -6.69 -11.34 20.22
CA ASP A 259 -6.45 -12.75 20.57
C ASP A 259 -5.57 -13.43 19.52
N LYS A 260 -5.89 -13.28 18.23
CA LYS A 260 -5.05 -13.82 17.14
C LYS A 260 -3.61 -13.31 17.21
N VAL A 261 -3.43 -12.01 17.45
CA VAL A 261 -2.10 -11.41 17.63
C VAL A 261 -1.37 -12.01 18.84
N ALA A 262 -2.05 -12.14 19.99
CA ALA A 262 -1.46 -12.72 21.21
C ALA A 262 -1.02 -14.18 20.99
N ARG A 263 -1.82 -14.98 20.30
CA ARG A 263 -1.49 -16.37 19.97
C ARG A 263 -0.29 -16.47 19.02
N ILE A 264 -0.22 -15.63 17.99
CA ILE A 264 0.94 -15.55 17.08
C ILE A 264 2.18 -15.13 17.87
N LYS A 265 2.04 -14.11 18.73
CA LYS A 265 3.16 -13.61 19.54
C LYS A 265 3.69 -14.68 20.49
N ALA A 266 2.83 -15.45 21.15
CA ALA A 266 3.24 -16.54 22.02
C ALA A 266 4.08 -17.60 21.29
N ILE A 267 3.76 -17.90 20.02
CA ILE A 267 4.57 -18.79 19.19
C ILE A 267 5.88 -18.10 18.80
N ALA A 268 5.83 -16.84 18.38
CA ALA A 268 7.03 -16.07 18.01
C ALA A 268 8.04 -15.98 19.16
N ASP A 269 7.56 -15.72 20.38
CA ASP A 269 8.40 -15.66 21.58
C ASP A 269 9.10 -17.00 21.87
N ARG A 270 8.42 -18.16 21.69
CA ARG A 270 9.03 -19.49 21.84
C ARG A 270 10.14 -19.77 20.85
N HIS A 271 10.01 -19.23 19.64
CA HIS A 271 11.00 -19.39 18.56
C HIS A 271 12.04 -18.26 18.55
N GLY A 272 11.92 -17.25 19.41
CA GLY A 272 12.85 -16.13 19.52
C GLY A 272 12.84 -15.22 18.29
N ILE A 273 11.69 -15.07 17.59
CA ILE A 273 11.58 -14.25 16.41
C ILE A 273 10.73 -13.00 16.63
N SER A 274 10.98 -11.96 15.81
CA SER A 274 10.22 -10.74 15.87
C SER A 274 8.90 -10.84 15.10
N MET A 275 7.85 -10.16 15.60
CA MET A 275 6.56 -10.06 14.91
C MET A 275 6.68 -9.33 13.57
N LYS A 276 7.65 -8.45 13.41
CA LYS A 276 7.96 -7.78 12.15
C LYS A 276 8.47 -8.77 11.10
N ALA A 277 9.41 -9.63 11.47
CA ALA A 277 9.92 -10.68 10.59
C ALA A 277 8.80 -11.63 10.17
N ALA A 278 7.97 -12.08 11.12
CA ALA A 278 6.82 -12.92 10.82
C ALA A 278 5.88 -12.28 9.79
N GLY A 279 5.53 -10.98 9.96
CA GLY A 279 4.62 -10.28 9.05
C GLY A 279 5.19 -10.07 7.65
N LEU A 280 6.40 -9.56 7.54
CA LEU A 280 7.02 -9.26 6.24
C LEU A 280 7.36 -10.53 5.46
N GLN A 281 7.96 -11.52 6.10
CA GLN A 281 8.37 -12.76 5.45
C GLN A 281 7.17 -13.60 5.04
N PHE A 282 6.08 -13.63 5.83
CA PHE A 282 4.82 -14.24 5.42
C PHE A 282 4.30 -13.67 4.10
N SER A 283 4.16 -12.34 4.03
CA SER A 283 3.63 -11.70 2.83
C SER A 283 4.51 -11.97 1.60
N LEU A 284 5.83 -11.90 1.76
CA LEU A 284 6.79 -12.12 0.68
C LEU A 284 6.98 -13.58 0.25
N ALA A 285 6.49 -14.54 1.04
CA ALA A 285 6.56 -15.96 0.69
C ALA A 285 5.66 -16.32 -0.50
N ASN A 286 4.60 -15.56 -0.74
CA ASN A 286 3.73 -15.81 -1.89
C ASN A 286 4.39 -15.35 -3.18
N PRO A 287 4.48 -16.23 -4.21
CA PRO A 287 5.12 -15.89 -5.48
C PRO A 287 4.45 -14.77 -6.26
N ALA A 288 3.17 -14.46 -6.01
CA ALA A 288 2.49 -13.32 -6.61
C ALA A 288 2.91 -11.97 -6.00
N VAL A 289 3.53 -11.96 -4.80
CA VAL A 289 3.96 -10.72 -4.16
C VAL A 289 5.26 -10.21 -4.77
N ALA A 290 5.20 -9.01 -5.33
CA ALA A 290 6.35 -8.32 -5.91
C ALA A 290 7.15 -7.54 -4.86
N ALA A 291 6.43 -6.87 -3.94
CA ALA A 291 7.04 -6.11 -2.85
C ALA A 291 6.08 -5.95 -1.66
N VAL A 292 6.63 -5.61 -0.51
CA VAL A 292 5.90 -5.10 0.67
C VAL A 292 6.28 -3.65 0.91
N ILE A 293 5.31 -2.82 1.29
CA ILE A 293 5.50 -1.39 1.57
C ILE A 293 4.99 -1.04 2.97
N PRO A 294 5.71 -1.38 4.03
CA PRO A 294 5.37 -0.93 5.37
C PRO A 294 5.40 0.59 5.45
N GLY A 295 4.46 1.17 6.19
CA GLY A 295 4.45 2.59 6.49
C GLY A 295 5.45 2.94 7.58
N ALA A 296 6.25 4.00 7.38
CA ALA A 296 7.16 4.50 8.38
C ALA A 296 6.82 5.93 8.80
N SER A 297 6.71 6.15 10.11
CA SER A 297 6.40 7.45 10.71
C SER A 297 7.57 8.05 11.49
N ARG A 298 8.72 7.38 11.52
CA ARG A 298 9.98 7.81 12.13
C ARG A 298 11.17 7.08 11.49
N PRO A 299 12.36 7.68 11.47
CA PRO A 299 13.53 7.15 10.75
C PRO A 299 13.90 5.69 11.13
N GLY A 300 13.91 5.37 12.42
CA GLY A 300 14.34 4.05 12.89
C GLY A 300 13.47 2.87 12.43
N ARG A 301 12.23 3.13 11.95
CA ARG A 301 11.34 2.04 11.48
C ARG A 301 11.86 1.34 10.23
N ILE A 302 12.52 2.05 9.35
CA ILE A 302 13.07 1.48 8.11
C ILE A 302 14.17 0.48 8.41
N ALA A 303 15.11 0.86 9.29
CA ALA A 303 16.18 -0.05 9.72
C ALA A 303 15.62 -1.32 10.41
N GLU A 304 14.59 -1.15 11.25
CA GLU A 304 13.89 -2.26 11.89
C GLU A 304 13.23 -3.21 10.88
N ASP A 305 12.57 -2.69 9.83
CA ASP A 305 11.91 -3.48 8.79
C ASP A 305 12.94 -4.23 7.92
N ARG A 306 14.06 -3.58 7.63
CA ARG A 306 15.17 -4.19 6.90
C ARG A 306 15.81 -5.33 7.70
N ALA A 307 16.06 -5.12 9.00
CA ALA A 307 16.55 -6.15 9.90
C ALA A 307 15.59 -7.35 9.98
N ALA A 308 14.28 -7.08 10.08
CA ALA A 308 13.24 -8.11 10.12
C ALA A 308 13.20 -8.99 8.85
N LEU A 309 13.50 -8.42 7.68
CA LEU A 309 13.61 -9.22 6.45
C LEU A 309 14.84 -10.13 6.42
N GLN A 310 15.90 -9.76 7.12
CA GLN A 310 17.13 -10.54 7.23
C GLN A 310 17.13 -11.52 8.42
N GLU A 311 16.14 -11.40 9.31
CA GLU A 311 16.02 -12.27 10.48
C GLU A 311 15.78 -13.72 10.03
N ARG A 312 16.54 -14.65 10.59
CA ARG A 312 16.37 -16.07 10.31
C ARG A 312 15.17 -16.63 11.07
N VAL A 313 14.08 -16.84 10.36
CA VAL A 313 12.87 -17.45 10.92
C VAL A 313 12.91 -18.97 10.71
N PRO A 314 12.93 -19.78 11.78
CA PRO A 314 13.03 -21.24 11.64
C PRO A 314 11.74 -21.82 11.05
N SER A 315 11.87 -22.87 10.22
CA SER A 315 10.73 -23.57 9.62
C SER A 315 9.72 -24.14 10.64
N GLY A 316 10.20 -24.44 11.87
CA GLY A 316 9.37 -24.86 13.00
C GLY A 316 8.31 -23.82 13.39
N PHE A 317 8.65 -22.54 13.38
CA PHE A 317 7.71 -21.45 13.64
C PHE A 317 6.53 -21.46 12.65
N TRP A 318 6.82 -21.58 11.37
CA TRP A 318 5.80 -21.58 10.33
C TRP A 318 4.88 -22.81 10.38
N ARG A 319 5.46 -23.99 10.70
CA ARG A 319 4.69 -25.20 10.91
C ARG A 319 3.75 -25.07 12.10
N GLU A 320 4.25 -24.56 13.22
CA GLU A 320 3.45 -24.35 14.44
C GLU A 320 2.30 -23.38 14.22
N LEU A 321 2.52 -22.25 13.49
CA LEU A 321 1.44 -21.33 13.12
C LEU A 321 0.36 -22.03 12.28
N ARG A 322 0.73 -22.89 11.35
CA ARG A 322 -0.21 -23.64 10.51
C ARG A 322 -0.99 -24.68 11.32
N GLU A 323 -0.33 -25.43 12.17
CA GLU A 323 -0.93 -26.42 13.07
C GLU A 323 -1.89 -25.78 14.09
N ALA A 324 -1.57 -24.57 14.56
CA ALA A 324 -2.44 -23.77 15.43
C ALA A 324 -3.63 -23.14 14.70
N GLY A 325 -3.77 -23.30 13.38
CA GLY A 325 -4.83 -22.69 12.58
C GLY A 325 -4.74 -21.17 12.47
N LEU A 326 -3.55 -20.59 12.68
CA LEU A 326 -3.31 -19.15 12.60
C LEU A 326 -2.93 -18.70 11.18
N VAL A 327 -2.54 -19.65 10.34
CA VAL A 327 -2.23 -19.47 8.92
C VAL A 327 -2.99 -20.49 8.10
N ASN A 328 -3.57 -20.05 6.98
CA ASN A 328 -4.28 -20.93 6.05
C ASN A 328 -3.35 -22.05 5.55
N PRO A 329 -3.81 -23.32 5.54
CA PRO A 329 -3.00 -24.45 5.08
C PRO A 329 -2.43 -24.29 3.66
N ALA A 330 -3.17 -23.61 2.77
CA ALA A 330 -2.76 -23.35 1.39
C ALA A 330 -1.81 -22.15 1.21
N ALA A 331 -1.57 -21.35 2.27
CA ALA A 331 -0.69 -20.20 2.16
C ALA A 331 0.77 -20.66 1.95
N PRO A 332 1.46 -20.13 0.92
CA PRO A 332 2.91 -20.31 0.79
C PRO A 332 3.62 -19.76 2.03
N LEU A 333 4.56 -20.52 2.55
CA LEU A 333 5.37 -20.14 3.72
C LEU A 333 6.84 -20.16 3.35
N PRO A 334 7.70 -19.32 3.96
CA PRO A 334 9.14 -19.31 3.69
C PRO A 334 9.83 -20.45 4.45
N ILE A 335 9.42 -21.68 4.14
CA ILE A 335 10.02 -22.90 4.66
C ILE A 335 11.06 -23.36 3.63
N ALA A 336 12.33 -23.36 4.03
CA ALA A 336 13.35 -24.06 3.24
C ALA A 336 13.14 -25.57 3.41
N ASP A 337 13.08 -26.28 2.30
CA ASP A 337 13.06 -27.75 2.25
C ASP A 337 14.35 -28.37 2.79
#